data_832f308410d40c9f2f5135fc2f093568
#
_entry.id   832f308410d40c9f2f5135fc2f093568
#
_cell.length_a   1.000
_cell.length_b   1.000
_cell.length_c   1.000
_cell.angle_alpha   90.00
_cell.angle_beta   90.00
_cell.angle_gamma   90.00
#
_symmetry.space_group_name_H-M   'P 1'
#
loop_
_entity.id
_entity.type
_entity.pdbx_description
1 polymer ?
#
loop_
_entity_poly.entity_id
_entity_poly.type
_entity_poly.pdbx_seq_one_letter_code
_entity_poly.pdbx_strand_id
1 'polypeptide(L)'
;MIINIQNVLKASQFSPVELSGIASTGEYTRHFDSVYFTWCMKQALLISVVSCDKRNEGVCVCTRSMIPDSCEIGIICVTGDHRRIGLGRKLLSHSLRNMRSMRMKNAFLWVNENNAEAMRFFTEFGFQSDGKRRPARNGIPGEELRMKIEII
;
A
#
# COMPACT_ATOMS: atom_id res chain seq x y z
N MET A 1 -8.45 -19.65 -11.08
CA MET A 1 -8.48 -18.38 -10.33
C MET A 1 -7.98 -17.26 -11.22
N ILE A 2 -8.78 -16.23 -11.40
CA ILE A 2 -8.45 -15.10 -12.27
C ILE A 2 -8.05 -13.90 -11.41
N ILE A 3 -6.80 -13.47 -11.54
CA ILE A 3 -6.26 -12.33 -10.82
C ILE A 3 -6.15 -11.17 -11.80
N ASN A 4 -6.68 -10.01 -11.43
CA ASN A 4 -6.62 -8.80 -12.22
C ASN A 4 -6.19 -7.62 -11.36
N ILE A 5 -5.33 -6.76 -11.89
CA ILE A 5 -4.89 -5.55 -11.20
C ILE A 5 -5.27 -4.36 -12.07
N GLN A 6 -6.01 -3.42 -11.47
CA GLN A 6 -6.46 -2.20 -12.13
C GLN A 6 -5.92 -0.97 -11.43
N ASN A 7 -5.49 0.02 -12.21
CA ASN A 7 -5.20 1.36 -11.69
C ASN A 7 -6.49 2.15 -11.63
N VAL A 8 -6.72 2.81 -10.51
CA VAL A 8 -7.89 3.67 -10.34
C VAL A 8 -7.60 5.01 -10.99
N LEU A 9 -8.15 5.22 -12.18
CA LEU A 9 -7.94 6.45 -12.96
C LEU A 9 -9.03 7.49 -12.71
N LYS A 10 -10.22 7.04 -12.30
CA LYS A 10 -11.40 7.89 -12.08
C LYS A 10 -12.17 7.40 -10.87
N ALA A 11 -12.76 8.34 -10.13
CA ALA A 11 -13.59 8.02 -8.97
C ALA A 11 -14.79 7.13 -9.32
N SER A 12 -15.25 7.12 -10.58
CA SER A 12 -16.35 6.27 -11.03
C SER A 12 -16.03 4.78 -11.06
N GLN A 13 -14.72 4.39 -11.07
CA GLN A 13 -14.32 3.00 -11.09
C GLN A 13 -14.42 2.33 -9.72
N PHE A 14 -14.04 3.06 -8.68
CA PHE A 14 -14.08 2.61 -7.29
C PHE A 14 -14.43 3.81 -6.41
N SER A 15 -15.37 3.62 -5.50
CA SER A 15 -15.70 4.67 -4.54
C SER A 15 -14.73 4.64 -3.36
N PRO A 16 -14.54 5.78 -2.65
CA PRO A 16 -13.76 5.78 -1.42
C PRO A 16 -14.27 4.78 -0.38
N VAL A 17 -15.58 4.54 -0.33
CA VAL A 17 -16.19 3.57 0.58
C VAL A 17 -15.76 2.14 0.23
N GLU A 18 -15.74 1.79 -1.06
CA GLU A 18 -15.27 0.47 -1.50
C GLU A 18 -13.79 0.24 -1.12
N LEU A 19 -12.95 1.24 -1.34
CA LEU A 19 -11.52 1.14 -1.00
C LEU A 19 -11.31 1.03 0.52
N SER A 20 -12.06 1.80 1.30
CA SER A 20 -12.00 1.72 2.77
C SER A 20 -12.48 0.35 3.27
N GLY A 21 -13.44 -0.26 2.57
CA GLY A 21 -13.91 -1.61 2.88
C GLY A 21 -12.80 -2.65 2.76
N ILE A 22 -11.96 -2.55 1.75
CA ILE A 22 -10.79 -3.44 1.62
C ILE A 22 -9.81 -3.20 2.79
N ALA A 23 -9.49 -1.95 3.07
CA ALA A 23 -8.55 -1.59 4.14
C ALA A 23 -9.05 -1.98 5.54
N SER A 24 -10.38 -2.02 5.75
CA SER A 24 -10.98 -2.34 7.04
C SER A 24 -10.71 -3.77 7.51
N THR A 25 -10.29 -4.65 6.60
CA THR A 25 -10.00 -6.05 6.92
C THR A 25 -8.69 -6.24 7.66
N GLY A 26 -7.80 -5.24 7.66
CA GLY A 26 -6.49 -5.34 8.31
C GLY A 26 -6.45 -4.61 9.65
N GLU A 27 -5.77 -5.19 10.63
CA GLU A 27 -5.61 -4.60 11.96
C GLU A 27 -4.91 -3.24 11.89
N TYR A 28 -3.87 -3.12 11.04
CA TYR A 28 -3.06 -1.91 10.93
C TYR A 28 -3.53 -0.97 9.82
N THR A 29 -4.57 -1.32 9.07
CA THR A 29 -5.07 -0.53 7.95
C THR A 29 -6.53 -0.08 8.13
N ARG A 30 -7.23 -0.57 9.14
CA ARG A 30 -8.66 -0.30 9.34
C ARG A 30 -8.98 1.16 9.61
N HIS A 31 -8.02 1.96 10.03
CA HIS A 31 -8.21 3.39 10.27
C HIS A 31 -8.20 4.22 8.98
N PHE A 32 -7.79 3.65 7.85
CA PHE A 32 -7.86 4.32 6.55
C PHE A 32 -9.30 4.25 6.04
N ASP A 33 -10.03 5.31 6.29
CA ASP A 33 -11.47 5.40 6.01
C ASP A 33 -11.76 6.07 4.65
N SER A 34 -13.05 6.33 4.39
CA SER A 34 -13.46 6.95 3.14
C SER A 34 -12.92 8.38 2.98
N VAL A 35 -12.65 9.09 4.07
CA VAL A 35 -12.05 10.44 4.03
C VAL A 35 -10.62 10.35 3.50
N TYR A 36 -9.86 9.38 3.99
CA TYR A 36 -8.50 9.13 3.50
C TYR A 36 -8.50 8.80 2.00
N PHE A 37 -9.38 7.90 1.57
CA PHE A 37 -9.43 7.49 0.16
C PHE A 37 -9.98 8.60 -0.74
N THR A 38 -10.84 9.47 -0.24
CA THR A 38 -11.26 10.67 -0.98
C THR A 38 -10.06 11.58 -1.24
N TRP A 39 -9.21 11.78 -0.22
CA TRP A 39 -7.96 12.53 -0.38
C TRP A 39 -7.03 11.84 -1.38
N CYS A 40 -6.85 10.52 -1.26
CA CYS A 40 -6.00 9.75 -2.16
C CYS A 40 -6.41 9.89 -3.63
N MET A 41 -7.70 9.89 -3.91
CA MET A 41 -8.20 10.03 -5.28
C MET A 41 -7.84 11.37 -5.91
N LYS A 42 -7.58 12.39 -5.11
CA LYS A 42 -7.17 13.71 -5.58
C LYS A 42 -5.64 13.88 -5.63
N GLN A 43 -4.92 13.24 -4.73
CA GLN A 43 -3.50 13.54 -4.48
C GLN A 43 -2.54 12.40 -4.81
N ALA A 44 -3.02 11.16 -4.83
CA ALA A 44 -2.13 10.03 -5.05
C ALA A 44 -1.56 10.00 -6.47
N LEU A 45 -0.33 9.51 -6.58
CA LEU A 45 0.28 9.23 -7.88
C LEU A 45 -0.35 7.99 -8.51
N LEU A 46 -0.72 7.03 -7.68
CA LEU A 46 -1.26 5.75 -8.12
C LEU A 46 -2.12 5.14 -7.02
N ILE A 47 -3.26 4.62 -7.40
CA ILE A 47 -4.06 3.71 -6.58
C ILE A 47 -4.28 2.47 -7.45
N SER A 48 -3.87 1.30 -6.94
CA SER A 48 -4.06 0.03 -7.63
C SER A 48 -4.93 -0.89 -6.80
N VAL A 49 -5.83 -1.59 -7.46
CA VAL A 49 -6.72 -2.57 -6.82
C VAL A 49 -6.49 -3.92 -7.46
N VAL A 50 -6.27 -4.94 -6.66
CA VAL A 50 -6.19 -6.32 -7.12
C VAL A 50 -7.51 -7.02 -6.84
N SER A 51 -8.04 -7.71 -7.84
CA SER A 51 -9.21 -8.56 -7.70
C SER A 51 -8.86 -10.01 -7.96
N CYS A 52 -9.61 -10.88 -7.32
CA CYS A 52 -9.51 -12.33 -7.50
C CYS A 52 -10.92 -12.84 -7.77
N ASP A 53 -11.12 -13.44 -8.95
CA ASP A 53 -12.43 -13.92 -9.41
C ASP A 53 -13.51 -12.83 -9.26
N LYS A 54 -13.18 -11.60 -9.72
CA LYS A 54 -14.04 -10.42 -9.74
C LYS A 54 -14.33 -9.79 -8.36
N ARG A 55 -13.71 -10.28 -7.30
CA ARG A 55 -13.84 -9.65 -5.97
C ARG A 55 -12.59 -8.83 -5.68
N ASN A 56 -12.79 -7.60 -5.21
CA ASN A 56 -11.70 -6.71 -4.85
C ASN A 56 -11.07 -7.18 -3.53
N GLU A 57 -9.82 -7.59 -3.59
CA GLU A 57 -9.14 -8.27 -2.48
C GLU A 57 -7.92 -7.50 -1.96
N GLY A 58 -7.53 -6.42 -2.61
CA GLY A 58 -6.41 -5.64 -2.12
C GLY A 58 -6.32 -4.26 -2.76
N VAL A 59 -5.64 -3.37 -2.07
CA VAL A 59 -5.41 -1.99 -2.51
C VAL A 59 -4.00 -1.55 -2.15
N CYS A 60 -3.37 -0.78 -3.05
CA CYS A 60 -2.09 -0.12 -2.81
C CYS A 60 -2.19 1.33 -3.24
N VAL A 61 -1.74 2.24 -2.39
CA VAL A 61 -1.73 3.68 -2.68
C VAL A 61 -0.30 4.19 -2.63
N CYS A 62 0.14 4.84 -3.70
CA CYS A 62 1.43 5.49 -3.79
C CYS A 62 1.23 7.00 -3.90
N THR A 63 1.94 7.75 -3.05
CA THR A 63 1.93 9.21 -3.06
C THR A 63 3.33 9.74 -3.32
N ARG A 64 3.45 11.01 -3.65
CA ARG A 64 4.77 11.64 -3.79
C ARG A 64 5.40 11.81 -2.41
N SER A 65 6.65 11.38 -2.28
CA SER A 65 7.44 11.63 -1.07
C SER A 65 8.02 13.05 -1.09
N MET A 66 8.36 13.57 0.07
CA MET A 66 9.12 14.83 0.18
C MET A 66 10.58 14.64 -0.26
N ILE A 67 11.07 13.41 -0.32
CA ILE A 67 12.40 13.11 -0.83
C ILE A 67 12.32 13.10 -2.37
N PRO A 68 13.20 13.86 -3.06
CA PRO A 68 13.15 13.95 -4.52
C PRO A 68 13.23 12.58 -5.21
N ASP A 69 12.50 12.44 -6.31
CA ASP A 69 12.45 11.22 -7.13
C ASP A 69 12.01 9.97 -6.36
N SER A 70 11.20 10.17 -5.32
CA SER A 70 10.75 9.07 -4.45
C SER A 70 9.24 9.13 -4.25
N CYS A 71 8.66 7.96 -4.07
CA CYS A 71 7.26 7.81 -3.70
C CYS A 71 7.14 7.20 -2.30
N GLU A 72 5.97 7.38 -1.68
CA GLU A 72 5.63 6.72 -0.44
C GLU A 72 4.46 5.78 -0.69
N ILE A 73 4.57 4.55 -0.18
CA ILE A 73 3.45 3.63 -0.17
C ILE A 73 2.67 3.92 1.11
N GLY A 74 1.56 4.63 0.96
CA GLY A 74 0.75 5.05 2.09
C GLY A 74 -0.03 3.90 2.71
N ILE A 75 -0.46 2.97 1.87
CA ILE A 75 -1.14 1.74 2.30
C ILE A 75 -0.90 0.65 1.26
N ILE A 76 -0.71 -0.56 1.74
CA ILE A 76 -0.88 -1.78 0.97
C ILE A 76 -1.60 -2.78 1.87
N CYS A 77 -2.71 -3.30 1.38
CA CYS A 77 -3.57 -4.20 2.14
C CYS A 77 -4.16 -5.25 1.22
N VAL A 78 -4.13 -6.50 1.66
CA VAL A 78 -4.81 -7.62 1.00
C VAL A 78 -5.70 -8.28 2.03
N THR A 79 -6.91 -8.68 1.65
CA THR A 79 -7.85 -9.33 2.55
C THR A 79 -7.26 -10.64 3.09
N GLY A 80 -7.63 -10.97 4.36
CA GLY A 80 -7.01 -12.07 5.09
C GLY A 80 -7.07 -13.43 4.41
N ASP A 81 -8.14 -13.69 3.65
CA ASP A 81 -8.36 -14.97 3.00
C ASP A 81 -7.36 -15.25 1.86
N HIS A 82 -6.75 -14.22 1.30
CA HIS A 82 -5.90 -14.32 0.11
C HIS A 82 -4.45 -13.87 0.31
N ARG A 83 -4.02 -13.64 1.56
CA ARG A 83 -2.66 -13.18 1.85
C ARG A 83 -1.57 -14.15 1.41
N ARG A 84 -1.87 -15.46 1.42
CA ARG A 84 -0.86 -16.51 1.17
C ARG A 84 -0.73 -16.93 -0.29
N ILE A 85 -1.54 -16.39 -1.19
CA ILE A 85 -1.48 -16.74 -2.62
C ILE A 85 -0.70 -15.74 -3.46
N GLY A 86 0.04 -14.85 -2.81
CA GLY A 86 0.93 -13.92 -3.50
C GLY A 86 0.28 -12.66 -4.05
N LEU A 87 -0.95 -12.34 -3.66
CA LEU A 87 -1.63 -11.13 -4.15
C LEU A 87 -0.91 -9.86 -3.73
N GLY A 88 -0.44 -9.80 -2.48
CA GLY A 88 0.32 -8.64 -1.98
C GLY A 88 1.59 -8.41 -2.77
N ARG A 89 2.32 -9.47 -3.07
CA ARG A 89 3.54 -9.39 -3.87
C ARG A 89 3.24 -8.93 -5.31
N LYS A 90 2.18 -9.45 -5.92
CA LYS A 90 1.77 -9.04 -7.26
C LYS A 90 1.36 -7.57 -7.29
N LEU A 91 0.59 -7.14 -6.31
CA LEU A 91 0.13 -5.77 -6.18
C LEU A 91 1.29 -4.80 -5.97
N LEU A 92 2.22 -5.14 -5.08
CA LEU A 92 3.39 -4.31 -4.81
C LEU A 92 4.31 -4.24 -6.04
N SER A 93 4.57 -5.35 -6.69
CA SER A 93 5.37 -5.39 -7.92
C SER A 93 4.76 -4.53 -9.02
N HIS A 94 3.45 -4.62 -9.21
CA HIS A 94 2.73 -3.78 -10.18
C HIS A 94 2.87 -2.30 -9.85
N SER A 95 2.69 -1.93 -8.59
CA SER A 95 2.78 -0.54 -8.15
C SER A 95 4.18 0.01 -8.35
N LEU A 96 5.22 -0.74 -8.01
CA LEU A 96 6.59 -0.31 -8.20
C LEU A 96 6.98 -0.17 -9.68
N ARG A 97 6.47 -1.07 -10.55
CA ARG A 97 6.68 -0.91 -12.00
C ARG A 97 6.06 0.39 -12.52
N ASN A 98 4.87 0.75 -12.04
CA ASN A 98 4.25 2.03 -12.40
C ASN A 98 5.06 3.21 -11.89
N MET A 99 5.57 3.12 -10.66
CA MET A 99 6.43 4.17 -10.10
C MET A 99 7.74 4.32 -10.90
N ARG A 100 8.32 3.22 -11.35
CA ARG A 100 9.47 3.22 -12.24
C ARG A 100 9.17 3.96 -13.55
N SER A 101 8.01 3.72 -14.13
CA SER A 101 7.57 4.41 -15.35
C SER A 101 7.40 5.90 -15.13
N MET A 102 7.12 6.34 -13.92
CA MET A 102 7.06 7.75 -13.51
C MET A 102 8.44 8.31 -13.10
N ARG A 103 9.50 7.54 -13.33
CA ARG A 103 10.90 7.91 -13.01
C ARG A 103 11.18 8.06 -11.52
N MET A 104 10.42 7.42 -10.68
CA MET A 104 10.71 7.33 -9.25
C MET A 104 11.85 6.34 -9.04
N LYS A 105 12.81 6.72 -8.20
CA LYS A 105 14.03 5.92 -7.94
C LYS A 105 13.96 5.13 -6.67
N ASN A 106 13.17 5.57 -5.71
CA ASN A 106 13.03 4.92 -4.42
C ASN A 106 11.57 4.93 -3.98
N ALA A 107 11.20 3.93 -3.19
CA ALA A 107 9.91 3.88 -2.50
C ALA A 107 10.16 3.74 -1.00
N PHE A 108 9.39 4.47 -0.23
CA PHE A 108 9.40 4.43 1.23
C PHE A 108 8.05 3.96 1.73
N LEU A 109 8.04 3.31 2.88
CA LEU A 109 6.82 2.99 3.60
C LEU A 109 7.10 2.99 5.11
N TRP A 110 6.01 3.10 5.88
CA TRP A 110 6.06 3.01 7.32
C TRP A 110 5.32 1.74 7.75
N VAL A 111 5.92 0.98 8.63
CA VAL A 111 5.35 -0.27 9.12
C VAL A 111 5.41 -0.28 10.64
N ASN A 112 4.31 -0.69 11.29
CA ASN A 112 4.25 -0.79 12.74
C ASN A 112 5.22 -1.87 13.22
N GLU A 113 6.03 -1.55 14.25
CA GLU A 113 7.02 -2.48 14.81
C GLU A 113 6.39 -3.78 15.31
N ASN A 114 5.11 -3.76 15.67
CA ASN A 114 4.39 -4.93 16.16
C ASN A 114 3.77 -5.76 15.03
N ASN A 115 3.81 -5.28 13.80
CA ASN A 115 3.27 -5.98 12.65
C ASN A 115 4.35 -6.90 12.04
N ALA A 116 4.60 -8.03 12.71
CA ALA A 116 5.64 -8.97 12.32
C ALA A 116 5.45 -9.54 10.91
N GLU A 117 4.19 -9.79 10.52
CA GLU A 117 3.85 -10.31 9.19
C GLU A 117 4.25 -9.33 8.10
N ALA A 118 3.90 -8.05 8.25
CA ALA A 118 4.25 -7.02 7.30
C ALA A 118 5.77 -6.78 7.26
N MET A 119 6.42 -6.74 8.41
CA MET A 119 7.88 -6.61 8.48
C MET A 119 8.58 -7.70 7.68
N ARG A 120 8.14 -8.94 7.84
CA ARG A 120 8.69 -10.08 7.09
C ARG A 120 8.41 -9.93 5.59
N PHE A 121 7.18 -9.59 5.24
CA PHE A 121 6.77 -9.43 3.84
C PHE A 121 7.64 -8.38 3.13
N PHE A 122 7.79 -7.20 3.72
CA PHE A 122 8.58 -6.14 3.11
C PHE A 122 10.08 -6.47 3.06
N THR A 123 10.60 -7.09 4.11
CA THR A 123 12.01 -7.51 4.15
C THR A 123 12.30 -8.55 3.07
N GLU A 124 11.45 -9.54 2.92
CA GLU A 124 11.58 -10.57 1.88
C GLU A 124 11.42 -9.99 0.46
N PHE A 125 10.61 -8.95 0.32
CA PHE A 125 10.46 -8.27 -0.96
C PHE A 125 11.72 -7.48 -1.36
N GLY A 126 12.52 -7.04 -0.38
CA GLY A 126 13.75 -6.30 -0.61
C GLY A 126 13.84 -4.94 0.08
N PHE A 127 12.82 -4.56 0.85
CA PHE A 127 12.89 -3.33 1.64
C PHE A 127 13.86 -3.48 2.80
N GLN A 128 14.52 -2.38 3.16
CA GLN A 128 15.42 -2.30 4.30
C GLN A 128 15.04 -1.12 5.17
N SER A 129 15.18 -1.27 6.49
CA SER A 129 14.98 -0.14 7.42
C SER A 129 16.06 0.91 7.19
N ASP A 130 15.65 2.17 7.20
CA ASP A 130 16.59 3.30 7.10
C ASP A 130 16.84 3.99 8.46
N GLY A 131 16.38 3.39 9.55
CA GLY A 131 16.59 3.87 10.91
C GLY A 131 15.60 4.93 11.38
N LYS A 132 14.74 5.45 10.51
CA LYS A 132 13.72 6.42 10.92
C LYS A 132 12.57 5.76 11.65
N ARG A 133 12.07 6.41 12.68
CA ARG A 133 10.96 5.94 13.51
C ARG A 133 10.02 7.11 13.78
N ARG A 134 8.75 6.78 14.00
CA ARG A 134 7.74 7.75 14.44
C ARG A 134 6.69 7.05 15.30
N PRO A 135 5.98 7.76 16.19
CA PRO A 135 4.85 7.17 16.89
C PRO A 135 3.79 6.67 15.93
N ALA A 136 3.20 5.52 16.24
CA ALA A 136 2.06 5.02 15.45
C ALA A 136 0.88 5.95 15.63
N ARG A 137 0.06 6.07 14.58
CA ARG A 137 -1.06 7.01 14.52
C ARG A 137 -2.38 6.32 14.89
N ASN A 138 -3.41 7.13 15.13
CA ASN A 138 -4.79 6.69 15.33
C ASN A 138 -4.98 5.70 16.49
N GLY A 139 -4.24 5.91 17.59
CA GLY A 139 -4.38 5.10 18.79
C GLY A 139 -3.79 3.69 18.70
N ILE A 140 -3.11 3.38 17.61
CA ILE A 140 -2.43 2.08 17.46
C ILE A 140 -1.17 2.09 18.32
N PRO A 141 -0.94 1.07 19.17
CA PRO A 141 0.27 1.02 20.01
C PRO A 141 1.55 0.86 19.22
N GLY A 142 2.66 1.37 19.78
CA GLY A 142 4.01 1.18 19.27
C GLY A 142 4.47 2.31 18.35
N GLU A 143 5.59 2.04 17.71
CA GLU A 143 6.18 2.94 16.74
C GLU A 143 6.12 2.37 15.33
N GLU A 144 6.17 3.25 14.35
CA GLU A 144 6.35 2.86 12.95
C GLU A 144 7.80 3.01 12.56
N LEU A 145 8.29 2.04 11.80
CA LEU A 145 9.64 2.04 11.24
C LEU A 145 9.54 2.37 9.75
N ARG A 146 10.44 3.23 9.28
CA ARG A 146 10.50 3.52 7.85
C ARG A 146 11.36 2.48 7.13
N MET A 147 10.84 1.98 6.03
CA MET A 147 11.56 1.06 5.16
C MET A 147 11.67 1.66 3.76
N LYS A 148 12.72 1.29 3.06
CA LYS A 148 13.06 1.83 1.76
C LYS A 148 13.45 0.71 0.81
N ILE A 149 13.05 0.85 -0.46
CA ILE A 149 13.54 0.02 -1.56
C ILE A 149 13.95 0.92 -2.71
N GLU A 150 15.02 0.53 -3.39
CA GLU A 150 15.43 1.16 -4.64
C GLU A 150 14.60 0.57 -5.77
N ILE A 151 14.03 1.44 -6.60
CA ILE A 151 13.22 1.03 -7.76
C ILE A 151 14.15 0.92 -8.96
N ILE A 152 14.41 -0.30 -9.38
CA ILE A 152 15.34 -0.59 -10.47
C ILE A 152 14.55 -1.03 -11.70
#